data_87d78d5d551a232df9689d18efa56a85
#
_entry.id   87d78d5d551a232df9689d18efa56a85
#
_cell.length_a   1.000
_cell.length_b   1.000
_cell.length_c   1.000
_cell.angle_alpha   90.00
_cell.angle_beta   90.00
_cell.angle_gamma   90.00
#
_symmetry.space_group_name_H-M   'P 1'
#
loop_
_entity.id
_entity.type
_entity.pdbx_description
1 polymer ?
#
loop_
_entity_poly.entity_id
_entity_poly.type
_entity_poly.pdbx_seq_one_letter_code
_entity_poly.pdbx_strand_id
1 'polypeptide(L)'
;MNYVIYSLLLLILPLEFLFPANLKWSAETRLRVQNLHNDTTSTSSTASYFRGRINFDLTSNIYKAYFQLQDSRLLGNQNNYAGQTGLDNSYPTFHQFYGQVSGPFNGKNRIRFGRFEMPLGNQRIFGRSNWGNYGRSFEGITNSR
;
A
#
# COMPACT_ATOMS: atom_id res chain seq x y z
N MET A 1 -33.14 19.13 -8.61
CA MET A 1 -33.32 17.81 -8.01
C MET A 1 -32.92 16.63 -8.94
N ASN A 2 -32.77 16.86 -10.24
CA ASN A 2 -32.42 15.79 -11.20
C ASN A 2 -30.92 15.47 -11.30
N TYR A 3 -30.03 16.40 -10.95
CA TYR A 3 -28.58 16.21 -11.06
C TYR A 3 -28.02 15.18 -10.04
N VAL A 4 -28.63 15.06 -8.87
CA VAL A 4 -28.23 14.09 -7.84
C VAL A 4 -28.51 12.65 -8.32
N ILE A 5 -29.60 12.45 -9.05
CA ILE A 5 -29.99 11.13 -9.58
C ILE A 5 -29.00 10.70 -10.67
N TYR A 6 -28.60 11.63 -11.56
CA TYR A 6 -27.62 11.33 -12.61
C TYR A 6 -26.21 11.08 -12.05
N SER A 7 -25.79 11.80 -10.98
CA SER A 7 -24.52 11.55 -10.30
C SER A 7 -24.49 10.20 -9.62
N LEU A 8 -25.61 9.78 -9.01
CA LEU A 8 -25.75 8.46 -8.40
C LEU A 8 -25.78 7.34 -9.45
N LEU A 9 -26.44 7.56 -10.59
CA LEU A 9 -26.47 6.62 -11.70
C LEU A 9 -25.09 6.47 -12.35
N LEU A 10 -24.32 7.55 -12.47
CA LEU A 10 -22.96 7.53 -12.99
C LEU A 10 -21.98 6.78 -12.07
N LEU A 11 -22.27 6.77 -10.76
CA LEU A 11 -21.47 6.03 -9.78
C LEU A 11 -21.80 4.52 -9.78
N ILE A 12 -23.01 4.16 -10.16
CA ILE A 12 -23.48 2.75 -10.18
C ILE A 12 -23.12 2.06 -11.49
N LEU A 13 -23.07 2.79 -12.62
CA LEU A 13 -22.69 2.24 -13.93
C LEU A 13 -21.35 1.48 -13.96
N PRO A 14 -20.25 1.94 -13.29
CA PRO A 14 -19.02 1.16 -13.27
C PRO A 14 -19.10 -0.10 -12.40
N LEU A 15 -20.10 -0.24 -11.53
CA LEU A 15 -20.23 -1.43 -10.69
C LEU A 15 -20.65 -2.67 -11.50
N GLU A 16 -21.43 -2.49 -12.56
CA GLU A 16 -21.84 -3.57 -13.46
C GLU A 16 -20.69 -4.06 -14.35
N PHE A 17 -19.71 -3.19 -14.65
CA PHE A 17 -18.47 -3.57 -15.36
C PHE A 17 -17.49 -4.37 -14.50
N LEU A 18 -17.69 -4.41 -13.19
CA LEU A 18 -16.85 -5.17 -12.25
C LEU A 18 -17.19 -6.67 -12.21
N PHE A 19 -18.27 -7.11 -12.84
CA PHE A 19 -18.64 -8.52 -12.95
C PHE A 19 -18.41 -9.01 -14.40
N PRO A 20 -17.57 -10.02 -14.66
CA PRO A 20 -17.02 -11.01 -13.73
C PRO A 20 -15.56 -10.73 -13.35
N ALA A 21 -15.31 -10.28 -12.14
CA ALA A 21 -13.98 -10.12 -11.61
C ALA A 21 -13.75 -11.10 -10.45
N ASN A 22 -12.55 -11.65 -10.37
CA ASN A 22 -12.15 -12.46 -9.24
C ASN A 22 -11.69 -11.56 -8.10
N LEU A 23 -12.38 -11.61 -6.97
CA LEU A 23 -11.97 -10.96 -5.73
C LEU A 23 -11.14 -11.93 -4.89
N LYS A 24 -9.90 -11.55 -4.61
CA LYS A 24 -9.03 -12.22 -3.63
C LYS A 24 -8.73 -11.26 -2.50
N TRP A 25 -8.66 -11.79 -1.31
CA TRP A 25 -8.23 -11.02 -0.15
C TRP A 25 -7.16 -11.79 0.62
N SER A 26 -6.30 -11.07 1.30
CA SER A 26 -5.27 -11.64 2.17
C SER A 26 -4.96 -10.69 3.31
N ALA A 27 -4.44 -11.22 4.41
CA ALA A 27 -3.95 -10.43 5.52
C ALA A 27 -2.51 -10.84 5.85
N GLU A 28 -1.72 -9.85 6.26
CA GLU A 28 -0.33 -10.02 6.70
C GLU A 28 -0.17 -9.31 8.04
N THR A 29 0.48 -9.96 8.99
CA THR A 29 0.92 -9.32 10.23
C THR A 29 2.40 -9.53 10.41
N ARG A 30 3.08 -8.51 10.94
CA ARG A 30 4.50 -8.57 11.29
C ARG A 30 4.73 -7.93 12.64
N LEU A 31 5.33 -8.68 13.54
CA LEU A 31 5.91 -8.18 14.78
C LEU A 31 7.42 -8.23 14.66
N ARG A 32 8.10 -7.14 15.00
CA ARG A 32 9.55 -7.05 15.01
C ARG A 32 10.01 -6.43 16.30
N VAL A 33 10.91 -7.09 16.99
CA VAL A 33 11.62 -6.56 18.15
C VAL A 33 13.04 -6.20 17.73
N GLN A 34 13.49 -5.02 18.07
CA GLN A 34 14.81 -4.52 17.71
C GLN A 34 15.48 -3.89 18.91
N ASN A 35 16.69 -4.34 19.21
CA ASN A 35 17.54 -3.70 20.20
C ASN A 35 18.36 -2.61 19.48
N LEU A 36 18.26 -1.40 19.99
CA LEU A 36 18.96 -0.23 19.50
C LEU A 36 20.05 0.13 20.53
N HIS A 37 21.29 0.10 20.11
CA HIS A 37 22.43 0.57 20.91
C HIS A 37 22.88 1.92 20.37
N ASN A 38 23.00 2.89 21.27
CA ASN A 38 23.54 4.20 20.92
C ASN A 38 24.98 4.29 21.46
N ASP A 39 25.94 4.20 20.55
CA ASP A 39 27.39 4.22 20.89
C ASP A 39 27.81 5.51 21.56
N THR A 40 27.13 6.64 21.26
CA THR A 40 27.49 7.95 21.82
C THR A 40 27.09 8.09 23.29
N THR A 41 25.97 7.48 23.68
CA THR A 41 25.42 7.59 25.05
C THR A 41 25.57 6.30 25.85
N SER A 42 26.10 5.23 25.24
CA SER A 42 26.17 3.87 25.81
C SER A 42 24.83 3.37 26.35
N THR A 43 23.73 3.84 25.79
CA THR A 43 22.38 3.44 26.18
C THR A 43 21.84 2.41 25.20
N SER A 44 21.21 1.37 25.74
CA SER A 44 20.48 0.37 24.96
C SER A 44 18.99 0.54 25.16
N SER A 45 18.24 0.47 24.09
CA SER A 45 16.79 0.51 24.13
C SER A 45 16.18 -0.57 23.23
N THR A 46 15.02 -1.09 23.62
CA THR A 46 14.30 -2.10 22.83
C THR A 46 13.05 -1.48 22.23
N ALA A 47 12.91 -1.61 20.93
CA ALA A 47 11.75 -1.18 20.18
C ALA A 47 10.96 -2.39 19.67
N SER A 48 9.65 -2.36 19.83
CA SER A 48 8.75 -3.35 19.26
C SER A 48 7.88 -2.69 18.20
N TYR A 49 7.89 -3.23 17.00
CA TYR A 49 7.15 -2.71 15.85
C TYR A 49 6.09 -3.71 15.43
N PHE A 50 4.88 -3.24 15.26
CA PHE A 50 3.78 -3.98 14.68
C PHE A 50 3.42 -3.41 13.32
N ARG A 51 3.11 -4.28 12.37
CA ARG A 51 2.49 -3.91 11.10
C ARG A 51 1.42 -4.93 10.73
N GLY A 52 0.20 -4.45 10.51
CA GLY A 52 -0.90 -5.20 9.94
C GLY A 52 -1.21 -4.70 8.54
N ARG A 53 -1.48 -5.59 7.58
CA ARG A 53 -1.93 -5.26 6.22
C ARG A 53 -3.10 -6.15 5.85
N ILE A 54 -4.11 -5.54 5.22
CA ILE A 54 -5.23 -6.25 4.59
C ILE A 54 -5.24 -5.85 3.12
N ASN A 55 -5.26 -6.85 2.26
CA ASN A 55 -5.18 -6.69 0.82
C ASN A 55 -6.48 -7.14 0.16
N PHE A 56 -6.94 -6.39 -0.81
CA PHE A 56 -8.03 -6.75 -1.71
C PHE A 56 -7.56 -6.62 -3.15
N ASP A 57 -7.67 -7.69 -3.90
CA ASP A 57 -7.26 -7.79 -5.29
C ASP A 57 -8.48 -8.16 -6.13
N LEU A 58 -8.99 -7.21 -6.88
CA LEU A 58 -10.08 -7.38 -7.80
C LEU A 58 -9.52 -7.44 -9.22
N THR A 59 -9.56 -8.61 -9.83
CA THR A 59 -8.92 -8.85 -11.13
C THR A 59 -9.89 -9.41 -12.14
N SER A 60 -9.92 -8.79 -13.32
CA SER A 60 -10.56 -9.24 -14.55
C SER A 60 -9.52 -9.45 -15.64
N ASN A 61 -9.93 -9.90 -16.83
CA ASN A 61 -9.04 -10.10 -17.97
C ASN A 61 -8.36 -8.81 -18.45
N ILE A 62 -9.04 -7.68 -18.33
CA ILE A 62 -8.59 -6.39 -18.88
C ILE A 62 -8.28 -5.34 -17.83
N TYR A 63 -8.77 -5.49 -16.59
CA TYR A 63 -8.54 -4.53 -15.52
C TYR A 63 -8.22 -5.21 -14.19
N LYS A 64 -7.57 -4.45 -13.34
CA LYS A 64 -7.28 -4.81 -11.95
C LYS A 64 -7.49 -3.59 -11.07
N ALA A 65 -8.13 -3.79 -9.92
CA ALA A 65 -8.12 -2.83 -8.82
C ALA A 65 -7.48 -3.48 -7.60
N TYR A 66 -6.64 -2.75 -6.93
CA TYR A 66 -5.91 -3.25 -5.76
C TYR A 66 -5.98 -2.24 -4.62
N PHE A 67 -6.31 -2.74 -3.44
CA PHE A 67 -6.41 -1.98 -2.21
C PHE A 67 -5.57 -2.66 -1.14
N GLN A 68 -4.74 -1.90 -0.45
CA GLN A 68 -4.01 -2.39 0.71
C GLN A 68 -4.16 -1.38 1.84
N LEU A 69 -4.89 -1.78 2.88
CA LEU A 69 -4.92 -1.07 4.15
C LEU A 69 -3.73 -1.50 4.98
N GLN A 70 -3.05 -0.54 5.61
CA GLN A 70 -1.93 -0.79 6.49
C GLN A 70 -2.10 -0.05 7.80
N ASP A 71 -1.86 -0.74 8.89
CA ASP A 71 -1.65 -0.19 10.22
C ASP A 71 -0.23 -0.50 10.68
N SER A 72 0.50 0.52 11.10
CA SER A 72 1.90 0.40 11.54
C SER A 72 2.07 1.08 12.88
N ARG A 73 2.49 0.34 13.90
CA ARG A 73 2.60 0.81 15.28
C ARG A 73 4.00 0.58 15.84
N LEU A 74 4.45 1.54 16.61
CA LEU A 74 5.54 1.37 17.55
C LEU A 74 4.90 1.02 18.92
N LEU A 75 5.23 -0.15 19.44
CA LEU A 75 4.72 -0.62 20.72
C LEU A 75 5.73 -0.29 21.82
N GLY A 76 5.26 0.35 22.89
CA GLY A 76 6.09 0.74 24.03
C GLY A 76 6.35 2.24 24.12
N ASN A 77 7.39 2.63 24.85
CA ASN A 77 7.69 4.03 25.11
C ASN A 77 8.31 4.73 23.90
N GLN A 78 7.58 5.64 23.28
CA GLN A 78 7.99 6.38 22.08
C GLN A 78 9.04 7.46 22.36
N ASN A 79 9.23 7.87 23.60
CA ASN A 79 10.09 9.03 23.95
C ASN A 79 11.59 8.79 23.74
N ASN A 80 12.02 7.56 23.56
CA ASN A 80 13.43 7.22 23.44
C ASN A 80 13.92 7.04 21.99
N TYR A 81 13.05 7.29 20.99
CA TYR A 81 13.36 7.04 19.58
C TYR A 81 13.44 8.34 18.78
N ALA A 82 14.44 9.17 19.09
CA ALA A 82 14.72 10.35 18.28
C ALA A 82 15.09 9.93 16.84
N GLY A 83 14.35 10.44 15.86
CA GLY A 83 14.65 10.30 14.44
C GLY A 83 13.83 9.26 13.65
N GLN A 84 12.84 8.59 14.24
CA GLN A 84 12.02 7.61 13.53
C GLN A 84 10.61 8.15 13.18
N THR A 85 10.54 9.38 12.69
CA THR A 85 9.34 9.94 12.09
C THR A 85 8.89 9.09 10.90
N GLY A 86 7.65 8.62 10.91
CA GLY A 86 7.06 7.82 9.83
C GLY A 86 7.00 6.31 10.06
N LEU A 87 7.35 5.82 11.24
CA LEU A 87 7.25 4.38 11.58
C LEU A 87 5.93 4.02 12.26
N ASP A 88 5.23 5.00 12.77
CA ASP A 88 3.96 4.85 13.45
C ASP A 88 2.90 5.75 12.81
N ASN A 89 1.76 5.17 12.48
CA ASN A 89 0.59 5.90 12.07
C ASN A 89 -0.44 5.89 13.18
N SER A 90 -0.99 7.06 13.47
CA SER A 90 -2.08 7.19 14.45
C SER A 90 -3.36 6.46 14.05
N TYR A 91 -3.49 6.11 12.78
CA TYR A 91 -4.65 5.43 12.20
C TYR A 91 -4.24 4.58 10.99
N PRO A 92 -5.03 3.55 10.62
CA PRO A 92 -4.82 2.78 9.40
C PRO A 92 -4.90 3.66 8.16
N THR A 93 -4.01 3.43 7.20
CA THR A 93 -3.94 4.20 5.94
C THR A 93 -3.94 3.28 4.73
N PHE A 94 -4.34 3.83 3.58
CA PHE A 94 -4.13 3.15 2.31
C PHE A 94 -2.64 3.19 1.94
N HIS A 95 -1.97 2.06 2.10
CA HIS A 95 -0.58 1.92 1.65
C HIS A 95 -0.50 1.79 0.13
N GLN A 96 -1.44 1.04 -0.46
CA GLN A 96 -1.62 0.97 -1.90
C GLN A 96 -3.11 1.10 -2.24
N PHE A 97 -3.37 1.85 -3.29
CA PHE A 97 -4.69 2.02 -3.88
C PHE A 97 -4.52 2.37 -5.34
N TYR A 98 -4.68 1.40 -6.24
CA TYR A 98 -4.47 1.62 -7.65
C TYR A 98 -5.42 0.85 -8.55
N GLY A 99 -5.68 1.44 -9.72
CA GLY A 99 -6.27 0.78 -10.87
C GLY A 99 -5.20 0.40 -11.90
N GLN A 100 -5.44 -0.65 -12.64
CA GLN A 100 -4.61 -1.08 -13.75
C GLN A 100 -5.47 -1.55 -14.91
N VAL A 101 -5.11 -1.14 -16.11
CA VAL A 101 -5.76 -1.59 -17.35
C VAL A 101 -4.69 -2.29 -18.20
N SER A 102 -5.04 -3.47 -18.69
CA SER A 102 -4.23 -4.23 -19.64
C SER A 102 -4.67 -3.93 -21.06
N GLY A 103 -3.73 -3.61 -21.96
CA GLY A 103 -4.03 -3.27 -23.34
C GLY A 103 -4.64 -4.42 -24.12
N PRO A 104 -5.50 -4.12 -25.12
CA PRO A 104 -6.26 -5.13 -25.89
C PRO A 104 -5.36 -5.99 -26.79
N PHE A 105 -4.16 -5.53 -27.13
CA PHE A 105 -3.22 -6.24 -27.97
C PHE A 105 -2.20 -7.01 -27.15
N ASN A 106 -2.35 -8.31 -27.03
CA ASN A 106 -1.45 -9.29 -26.39
C ASN A 106 -1.29 -9.17 -24.87
N GLY A 107 -2.07 -8.34 -24.17
CA GLY A 107 -1.98 -8.20 -22.71
C GLY A 107 -0.63 -7.69 -22.16
N LYS A 108 0.30 -7.34 -23.06
CA LYS A 108 1.68 -6.97 -22.68
C LYS A 108 1.80 -5.56 -22.10
N ASN A 109 0.97 -4.62 -22.59
CA ASN A 109 1.00 -3.25 -22.09
C ASN A 109 0.05 -3.11 -20.90
N ARG A 110 0.56 -2.62 -19.77
CA ARG A 110 -0.20 -2.40 -18.54
C ARG A 110 -0.03 -0.95 -18.11
N ILE A 111 -1.13 -0.23 -18.07
CA ILE A 111 -1.16 1.12 -17.50
C ILE A 111 -1.70 1.00 -16.09
N ARG A 112 -0.91 1.43 -15.11
CA ARG A 112 -1.30 1.50 -13.70
C ARG A 112 -1.35 2.95 -13.27
N PHE A 113 -2.38 3.31 -12.51
CA PHE A 113 -2.58 4.66 -11.98
C PHE A 113 -3.06 4.59 -10.53
N GLY A 114 -2.61 5.52 -9.71
CA GLY A 114 -2.93 5.61 -8.30
C GLY A 114 -1.69 5.54 -7.40
N ARG A 115 -1.85 4.94 -6.22
CA ARG A 115 -0.80 4.78 -5.20
C ARG A 115 -0.34 3.33 -5.13
N PHE A 116 0.94 3.07 -5.39
CA PHE A 116 1.49 1.71 -5.45
C PHE A 116 2.96 1.66 -5.05
N GLU A 117 3.40 0.49 -4.63
CA GLU A 117 4.83 0.19 -4.48
C GLU A 117 5.47 0.07 -5.87
N MET A 118 6.65 0.69 -6.05
CA MET A 118 7.38 0.71 -7.33
C MET A 118 8.78 0.13 -7.16
N PRO A 119 8.93 -1.20 -7.15
CA PRO A 119 10.23 -1.84 -7.14
C PRO A 119 10.83 -1.80 -8.54
N LEU A 120 11.83 -0.95 -8.77
CA LEU A 120 12.54 -0.86 -10.06
C LEU A 120 13.97 -1.37 -9.93
N GLY A 121 14.35 -2.25 -10.85
CA GLY A 121 15.69 -2.82 -10.93
C GLY A 121 16.11 -3.48 -9.61
N ASN A 122 17.28 -3.14 -9.11
CA ASN A 122 17.82 -3.63 -7.83
C ASN A 122 17.29 -2.87 -6.61
N GLN A 123 16.26 -2.04 -6.76
CA GLN A 123 15.58 -1.27 -5.70
C GLN A 123 16.47 -0.28 -4.93
N ARG A 124 17.59 0.15 -5.51
CA ARG A 124 18.48 1.14 -4.85
C ARG A 124 17.88 2.53 -4.80
N ILE A 125 17.14 2.93 -5.85
CA ILE A 125 16.51 4.26 -5.94
C ILE A 125 15.02 4.13 -5.63
N PHE A 126 14.32 3.28 -6.39
CA PHE A 126 12.91 2.97 -6.18
C PHE A 126 12.75 1.56 -5.63
N GLY A 127 12.28 1.46 -4.40
CA GLY A 127 12.11 0.19 -3.71
C GLY A 127 10.94 0.22 -2.74
N ARG A 128 10.47 -0.96 -2.36
CA ARG A 128 9.36 -1.13 -1.42
C ARG A 128 9.71 -0.68 -0.01
N SER A 129 10.99 -0.67 0.33
CA SER A 129 11.48 -0.40 1.69
C SER A 129 10.77 -1.24 2.76
N ASN A 130 10.51 -2.50 2.45
CA ASN A 130 9.72 -3.41 3.30
C ASN A 130 10.41 -3.75 4.62
N TRP A 131 11.71 -3.48 4.73
CA TRP A 131 12.41 -3.55 6.00
C TRP A 131 11.85 -2.54 7.02
N GLY A 132 11.54 -1.32 6.59
CA GLY A 132 10.88 -0.32 7.40
C GLY A 132 9.52 -0.82 7.93
N ASN A 133 9.05 -0.23 9.03
CA ASN A 133 7.74 -0.61 9.57
C ASN A 133 6.60 -0.17 8.65
N TYR A 134 6.74 1.00 8.04
CA TYR A 134 5.71 1.58 7.17
C TYR A 134 5.79 1.06 5.72
N GLY A 135 6.99 0.95 5.14
CA GLY A 135 7.19 0.71 3.71
C GLY A 135 7.14 2.01 2.89
N ARG A 136 7.29 1.89 1.57
CA ARG A 136 7.27 3.04 0.65
C ARG A 136 6.32 2.79 -0.51
N SER A 137 5.42 3.74 -0.75
CA SER A 137 4.52 3.79 -1.90
C SER A 137 4.62 5.15 -2.60
N PHE A 138 4.27 5.18 -3.87
CA PHE A 138 4.35 6.35 -4.76
C PHE A 138 3.00 6.57 -5.43
N GLU A 139 2.66 7.81 -5.70
CA GLU A 139 1.48 8.19 -6.46
C GLU A 139 1.90 8.55 -7.88
N GLY A 140 1.17 8.04 -8.87
CA GLY A 140 1.48 8.34 -10.26
C GLY A 140 0.81 7.42 -11.27
N ILE A 141 1.36 7.47 -12.48
CA ILE A 141 0.95 6.63 -13.61
C ILE A 141 2.20 5.93 -14.13
N THR A 142 2.11 4.63 -14.35
CA THR A 142 3.17 3.84 -14.98
C THR A 142 2.64 3.05 -16.15
N ASN A 143 3.49 2.89 -17.17
CA ASN A 143 3.27 1.96 -18.26
C ASN A 143 4.38 0.91 -18.21
N SER A 144 4.01 -0.36 -18.20
CA SER A 144 4.94 -1.49 -18.23
C SER A 144 4.55 -2.46 -19.34
N ARG A 145 5.56 -3.06 -19.92
CA ARG A 145 5.44 -4.12 -20.94
C ARG A 145 5.81 -5.46 -20.37
#